data_182117e8f122f57bf9abbd6d4c63ff3c
#
_entry.id   182117e8f122f57bf9abbd6d4c63ff3c
#
_cell.length_a   1.000
_cell.length_b   1.000
_cell.length_c   1.000
_cell.angle_alpha   90.00
_cell.angle_beta   90.00
_cell.angle_gamma   90.00
#
_symmetry.space_group_name_H-M   'P 1'
#
loop_
_entity.id
_entity.type
_entity.pdbx_description
1 polymer ?
#
loop_
_entity_poly.entity_id
_entity_poly.type
_entity_poly.pdbx_seq_one_letter_code
_entity_poly.pdbx_strand_id
1 'polypeptide(L)'
;MLFRSIVEAVKAIAPSFGAILLEDIAAPRCFEIEDRLKAELDIPVFHDDQHGTAVVVLAGLINGLKITGKRTEDLRVVLVGAGAAGLACARILLNFGVRHIIGFDRFGAIYEGRTEGMSPGLEWFAGQSNREGFRGSIGEALVGADLFLGLSRPRVVTAEEIARMAPDAMVFALANPEPEIMPDLVRGIARIVATGRSDFPNQINNVLCFPGLFRGALDVAALEISEEMKIAAARAIAETIPDDQLSDDYILPSVFNPEVPTRVAKAVADEIGRAHV
;
A
#
# COMPACT_ATOMS: atom_id res chain seq x y z
N MET A 1 4.51 -12.57 -26.00
CA MET A 1 5.45 -11.83 -26.87
C MET A 1 5.77 -10.43 -26.32
N LEU A 2 4.79 -9.61 -25.96
CA LEU A 2 5.01 -8.26 -25.38
C LEU A 2 5.88 -8.21 -24.12
N PHE A 3 5.73 -9.19 -23.24
CA PHE A 3 6.45 -9.30 -21.98
C PHE A 3 7.99 -9.39 -22.15
N ARG A 4 8.47 -10.29 -23.02
CA ARG A 4 9.91 -10.38 -23.30
C ARG A 4 10.45 -9.09 -23.91
N SER A 5 9.65 -8.37 -24.69
CA SER A 5 10.06 -7.12 -25.29
C SER A 5 10.20 -5.97 -24.28
N ILE A 6 9.39 -5.91 -23.20
CA ILE A 6 9.55 -4.90 -22.14
C ILE A 6 10.88 -5.12 -21.41
N VAL A 7 11.14 -6.34 -20.92
CA VAL A 7 12.39 -6.66 -20.20
C VAL A 7 13.61 -6.38 -21.08
N GLU A 8 13.64 -6.87 -22.32
CA GLU A 8 14.76 -6.64 -23.22
C GLU A 8 14.97 -5.15 -23.57
N ALA A 9 13.87 -4.40 -23.76
CA ALA A 9 13.96 -2.96 -24.02
C ALA A 9 14.54 -2.19 -22.82
N VAL A 10 14.04 -2.49 -21.60
CA VAL A 10 14.54 -1.87 -20.37
C VAL A 10 16.01 -2.21 -20.16
N LYS A 11 16.42 -3.46 -20.34
CA LYS A 11 17.82 -3.88 -20.23
C LYS A 11 18.72 -3.15 -21.21
N ALA A 12 18.25 -2.96 -22.44
CA ALA A 12 19.04 -2.28 -23.47
C ALA A 12 19.30 -0.79 -23.13
N ILE A 13 18.36 -0.12 -22.45
CA ILE A 13 18.51 1.29 -22.06
C ILE A 13 19.07 1.49 -20.65
N ALA A 14 18.98 0.49 -19.78
CA ALA A 14 19.37 0.56 -18.37
C ALA A 14 20.78 1.13 -18.12
N PRO A 15 21.82 0.84 -18.96
CA PRO A 15 23.16 1.43 -18.74
C PRO A 15 23.20 2.97 -18.76
N SER A 16 22.15 3.63 -19.22
CA SER A 16 22.05 5.10 -19.26
C SER A 16 21.32 5.69 -18.05
N PHE A 17 20.85 4.85 -17.10
CA PHE A 17 20.02 5.27 -15.98
C PHE A 17 20.58 4.78 -14.64
N GLY A 18 20.26 5.51 -13.57
CA GLY A 18 20.60 5.10 -12.19
C GLY A 18 19.52 4.26 -11.52
N ALA A 19 18.30 4.25 -12.06
CA ALA A 19 17.18 3.45 -11.55
C ALA A 19 16.09 3.31 -12.62
N ILE A 20 15.17 2.35 -12.44
CA ILE A 20 14.03 2.10 -13.33
C ILE A 20 12.73 2.21 -12.52
N LEU A 21 11.82 3.07 -12.97
CA LEU A 21 10.44 3.11 -12.50
C LEU A 21 9.54 2.43 -13.53
N LEU A 22 8.77 1.43 -13.07
CA LEU A 22 7.74 0.75 -13.84
C LEU A 22 6.38 1.32 -13.44
N GLU A 23 5.52 1.58 -14.41
CA GLU A 23 4.18 2.14 -14.20
C GLU A 23 3.20 1.59 -15.25
N ASP A 24 1.92 1.52 -14.93
CA ASP A 24 0.83 1.09 -15.81
C ASP A 24 1.01 -0.33 -16.41
N ILE A 25 1.72 -1.22 -15.73
CA ILE A 25 1.85 -2.62 -16.13
C ILE A 25 0.88 -3.48 -15.33
N ALA A 26 -0.15 -3.99 -16.03
CA ALA A 26 -1.20 -4.76 -15.38
C ALA A 26 -0.72 -6.09 -14.77
N ALA A 27 -1.27 -6.44 -13.59
CA ALA A 27 -1.12 -7.77 -13.01
C ALA A 27 -1.75 -8.86 -13.93
N PRO A 28 -1.20 -10.10 -13.97
CA PRO A 28 -0.07 -10.58 -13.17
C PRO A 28 1.31 -10.29 -13.78
N ARG A 29 1.37 -9.73 -15.00
CA ARG A 29 2.63 -9.52 -15.74
C ARG A 29 3.61 -8.57 -15.06
N CYS A 30 3.08 -7.58 -14.33
CA CYS A 30 3.92 -6.62 -13.61
C CYS A 30 4.88 -7.30 -12.63
N PHE A 31 4.43 -8.35 -11.93
CA PHE A 31 5.27 -9.09 -10.98
C PHE A 31 6.47 -9.73 -11.66
N GLU A 32 6.23 -10.50 -12.73
CA GLU A 32 7.29 -11.21 -13.45
C GLU A 32 8.28 -10.24 -14.13
N ILE A 33 7.79 -9.09 -14.64
CA ILE A 33 8.64 -8.08 -15.26
C ILE A 33 9.54 -7.43 -14.19
N GLU A 34 8.98 -7.05 -13.07
CA GLU A 34 9.73 -6.44 -11.97
C GLU A 34 10.78 -7.42 -11.40
N ASP A 35 10.36 -8.65 -11.08
CA ASP A 35 11.24 -9.67 -10.52
C ASP A 35 12.41 -9.97 -11.45
N ARG A 36 12.15 -10.09 -12.76
CA ARG A 36 13.22 -10.33 -13.74
C ARG A 36 14.17 -9.15 -13.87
N LEU A 37 13.65 -7.94 -13.91
CA LEU A 37 14.51 -6.74 -14.01
C LEU A 37 15.35 -6.56 -12.75
N LYS A 38 14.79 -6.81 -11.56
CA LYS A 38 15.55 -6.83 -10.29
C LYS A 38 16.66 -7.88 -10.28
N ALA A 39 16.41 -9.06 -10.86
CA ALA A 39 17.40 -10.13 -10.92
C ALA A 39 18.49 -9.93 -12.00
N GLU A 40 18.19 -9.12 -13.03
CA GLU A 40 19.05 -9.00 -14.21
C GLU A 40 19.74 -7.61 -14.31
N LEU A 41 19.45 -6.65 -13.41
CA LEU A 41 20.03 -5.31 -13.38
C LEU A 41 20.68 -5.00 -12.04
N ASP A 42 21.80 -4.27 -12.08
CA ASP A 42 22.54 -3.79 -10.90
C ASP A 42 22.13 -2.35 -10.51
N ILE A 43 20.89 -1.97 -10.78
CA ILE A 43 20.29 -0.69 -10.41
C ILE A 43 18.89 -0.91 -9.85
N PRO A 44 18.38 -0.02 -8.98
CA PRO A 44 17.05 -0.16 -8.40
C PRO A 44 15.94 -0.24 -9.46
N VAL A 45 15.07 -1.22 -9.32
CA VAL A 45 13.83 -1.35 -10.11
C VAL A 45 12.65 -1.30 -9.14
N PHE A 46 11.67 -0.49 -9.46
CA PHE A 46 10.51 -0.25 -8.60
C PHE A 46 9.25 -0.09 -9.43
N HIS A 47 8.16 -0.73 -9.02
CA HIS A 47 6.87 -0.60 -9.69
C HIS A 47 5.93 0.30 -8.86
N ASP A 48 5.54 1.43 -9.41
CA ASP A 48 4.76 2.45 -8.70
C ASP A 48 3.40 1.92 -8.22
N ASP A 49 2.59 1.37 -9.13
CA ASP A 49 1.24 0.87 -8.80
C ASP A 49 1.22 -0.21 -7.71
N GLN A 50 2.35 -0.87 -7.48
CA GLN A 50 2.49 -1.82 -6.39
C GLN A 50 2.97 -1.10 -5.13
N HIS A 51 4.18 -0.59 -5.17
CA HIS A 51 4.92 -0.21 -3.97
C HIS A 51 4.70 1.25 -3.57
N GLY A 52 4.50 2.18 -4.53
CA GLY A 52 4.20 3.58 -4.23
C GLY A 52 2.90 3.72 -3.46
N THR A 53 1.84 3.06 -3.92
CA THR A 53 0.56 2.99 -3.22
C THR A 53 0.71 2.38 -1.82
N ALA A 54 1.46 1.27 -1.69
CA ALA A 54 1.66 0.60 -0.40
C ALA A 54 2.38 1.49 0.63
N VAL A 55 3.40 2.23 0.20
CA VAL A 55 4.12 3.20 1.06
C VAL A 55 3.17 4.27 1.60
N VAL A 56 2.34 4.85 0.75
CA VAL A 56 1.44 5.94 1.18
C VAL A 56 0.26 5.41 2.01
N VAL A 57 -0.26 4.23 1.71
CA VAL A 57 -1.24 3.53 2.58
C VAL A 57 -0.67 3.33 3.98
N LEU A 58 0.57 2.84 4.08
CA LEU A 58 1.21 2.66 5.37
C LEU A 58 1.43 4.00 6.09
N ALA A 59 1.82 5.07 5.38
CA ALA A 59 1.97 6.39 5.97
C ALA A 59 0.65 6.90 6.58
N GLY A 60 -0.46 6.77 5.85
CA GLY A 60 -1.79 7.10 6.35
C GLY A 60 -2.19 6.24 7.56
N LEU A 61 -1.88 4.96 7.54
CA LEU A 61 -2.15 4.05 8.67
C LEU A 61 -1.34 4.46 9.92
N ILE A 62 -0.06 4.80 9.79
CA ILE A 62 0.78 5.22 10.93
C ILE A 62 0.13 6.40 11.67
N ASN A 63 -0.31 7.42 10.96
CA ASN A 63 -0.97 8.56 11.57
C ASN A 63 -2.40 8.24 12.04
N GLY A 64 -3.13 7.39 11.32
CA GLY A 64 -4.42 6.88 11.75
C GLY A 64 -4.34 6.11 13.07
N LEU A 65 -3.29 5.31 13.28
CA LEU A 65 -3.05 4.60 14.55
C LEU A 65 -2.77 5.57 15.71
N LYS A 66 -2.03 6.67 15.47
CA LYS A 66 -1.81 7.71 16.49
C LYS A 66 -3.13 8.37 16.93
N ILE A 67 -4.01 8.68 15.98
CA ILE A 67 -5.31 9.31 16.24
C ILE A 67 -6.28 8.36 16.97
N THR A 68 -6.33 7.10 16.54
CA THR A 68 -7.28 6.12 17.07
C THR A 68 -6.79 5.42 18.34
N GLY A 69 -5.49 5.52 18.63
CA GLY A 69 -4.85 4.81 19.76
C GLY A 69 -4.81 3.28 19.58
N LYS A 70 -5.11 2.77 18.39
CA LYS A 70 -5.10 1.32 18.12
C LYS A 70 -3.66 0.81 17.98
N ARG A 71 -3.44 -0.44 18.38
CA ARG A 71 -2.13 -1.09 18.31
C ARG A 71 -2.02 -1.87 16.99
N THR A 72 -0.85 -1.81 16.36
CA THR A 72 -0.59 -2.46 15.08
C THR A 72 -0.86 -3.97 15.11
N GLU A 73 -0.43 -4.65 16.17
CA GLU A 73 -0.54 -6.10 16.31
C GLU A 73 -1.97 -6.60 16.51
N ASP A 74 -2.86 -5.74 17.03
CA ASP A 74 -4.27 -6.07 17.29
C ASP A 74 -5.19 -5.65 16.13
N LEU A 75 -4.64 -4.90 15.16
CA LEU A 75 -5.40 -4.32 14.06
C LEU A 75 -6.02 -5.39 13.16
N ARG A 76 -7.33 -5.34 12.97
CA ARG A 76 -8.09 -6.22 12.08
C ARG A 76 -8.35 -5.50 10.76
N VAL A 77 -7.74 -5.98 9.69
CA VAL A 77 -7.79 -5.38 8.35
C VAL A 77 -8.64 -6.23 7.41
N VAL A 78 -9.58 -5.60 6.72
CA VAL A 78 -10.28 -6.20 5.57
C VAL A 78 -9.77 -5.53 4.30
N LEU A 79 -9.06 -6.31 3.47
CA LEU A 79 -8.48 -5.86 2.20
C LEU A 79 -9.32 -6.38 1.04
N VAL A 80 -9.84 -5.48 0.21
CA VAL A 80 -10.65 -5.85 -0.95
C VAL A 80 -9.95 -5.41 -2.24
N GLY A 81 -9.55 -6.38 -3.04
CA GLY A 81 -8.77 -6.16 -4.26
C GLY A 81 -7.32 -6.63 -4.12
N ALA A 82 -7.10 -7.94 -4.07
CA ALA A 82 -5.77 -8.55 -3.97
C ALA A 82 -5.07 -8.63 -5.35
N GLY A 83 -5.03 -7.51 -6.07
CA GLY A 83 -4.24 -7.30 -7.28
C GLY A 83 -2.82 -6.83 -6.96
N ALA A 84 -2.18 -6.12 -7.91
CA ALA A 84 -0.82 -5.60 -7.76
C ALA A 84 -0.67 -4.72 -6.50
N ALA A 85 -1.46 -3.66 -6.39
CA ALA A 85 -1.44 -2.77 -5.23
C ALA A 85 -1.86 -3.49 -3.93
N GLY A 86 -2.91 -4.34 -3.99
CA GLY A 86 -3.41 -5.04 -2.81
C GLY A 86 -2.39 -6.00 -2.20
N LEU A 87 -1.70 -6.78 -3.01
CA LEU A 87 -0.64 -7.68 -2.52
C LEU A 87 0.56 -6.91 -1.96
N ALA A 88 0.93 -5.79 -2.59
CA ALA A 88 2.00 -4.93 -2.08
C ALA A 88 1.60 -4.27 -0.75
N CYS A 89 0.37 -3.77 -0.63
CA CYS A 89 -0.17 -3.25 0.63
C CYS A 89 -0.19 -4.33 1.72
N ALA A 90 -0.66 -5.54 1.40
CA ALA A 90 -0.65 -6.64 2.35
C ALA A 90 0.78 -6.94 2.85
N ARG A 91 1.76 -6.98 1.94
CA ARG A 91 3.16 -7.25 2.28
C ARG A 91 3.73 -6.18 3.22
N ILE A 92 3.57 -4.91 2.89
CA ILE A 92 4.12 -3.83 3.72
C ILE A 92 3.43 -3.76 5.10
N LEU A 93 2.11 -4.02 5.16
CA LEU A 93 1.36 -4.08 6.42
C LEU A 93 1.82 -5.25 7.31
N LEU A 94 2.03 -6.43 6.74
CA LEU A 94 2.57 -7.60 7.45
C LEU A 94 3.99 -7.31 7.97
N ASN A 95 4.87 -6.72 7.14
CA ASN A 95 6.23 -6.34 7.52
C ASN A 95 6.24 -5.24 8.60
N PHE A 96 5.23 -4.36 8.60
CA PHE A 96 5.05 -3.34 9.64
C PHE A 96 4.55 -3.93 10.98
N GLY A 97 4.03 -5.16 10.98
CA GLY A 97 3.59 -5.87 12.18
C GLY A 97 2.09 -6.13 12.30
N VAL A 98 1.29 -5.80 11.29
CA VAL A 98 -0.14 -6.17 11.24
C VAL A 98 -0.25 -7.69 11.14
N ARG A 99 -1.12 -8.30 11.96
CA ARG A 99 -1.22 -9.77 12.05
C ARG A 99 -2.53 -10.35 11.55
N HIS A 100 -3.59 -9.54 11.50
CA HIS A 100 -4.93 -9.99 11.17
C HIS A 100 -5.41 -9.28 9.90
N ILE A 101 -5.18 -9.90 8.76
CA ILE A 101 -5.65 -9.42 7.45
C ILE A 101 -6.55 -10.49 6.84
N ILE A 102 -7.76 -10.12 6.43
CA ILE A 102 -8.63 -10.93 5.59
C ILE A 102 -8.70 -10.25 4.22
N GLY A 103 -8.19 -10.93 3.19
CA GLY A 103 -8.19 -10.40 1.82
C GLY A 103 -9.29 -11.01 0.97
N PHE A 104 -9.75 -10.22 0.01
CA PHE A 104 -10.77 -10.60 -0.95
C PHE A 104 -10.33 -10.29 -2.38
N ASP A 105 -10.63 -11.18 -3.28
CA ASP A 105 -10.61 -10.94 -4.72
C ASP A 105 -11.99 -11.21 -5.35
N ARG A 106 -12.06 -11.31 -6.67
CA ARG A 106 -13.31 -11.58 -7.40
C ARG A 106 -13.92 -12.95 -7.12
N PHE A 107 -13.17 -13.86 -6.52
CA PHE A 107 -13.61 -15.20 -6.15
C PHE A 107 -13.97 -15.32 -4.66
N GLY A 108 -13.95 -14.21 -3.91
CA GLY A 108 -14.28 -14.16 -2.48
C GLY A 108 -13.07 -14.08 -1.58
N ALA A 109 -13.21 -14.54 -0.33
CA ALA A 109 -12.15 -14.52 0.64
C ALA A 109 -10.95 -15.37 0.19
N ILE A 110 -9.73 -14.87 0.50
CA ILE A 110 -8.48 -15.58 0.25
C ILE A 110 -8.08 -16.31 1.52
N TYR A 111 -7.86 -17.63 1.41
CA TYR A 111 -7.48 -18.48 2.53
C TYR A 111 -6.58 -19.62 2.06
N GLU A 112 -5.85 -20.20 2.98
CA GLU A 112 -4.96 -21.34 2.70
C GLU A 112 -5.77 -22.57 2.23
N GLY A 113 -5.36 -23.15 1.10
CA GLY A 113 -6.05 -24.28 0.47
C GLY A 113 -7.18 -23.90 -0.50
N ARG A 114 -7.46 -22.61 -0.75
CA ARG A 114 -8.30 -22.19 -1.87
C ARG A 114 -7.59 -22.55 -3.18
N THR A 115 -8.34 -23.12 -4.13
CA THR A 115 -7.79 -23.52 -5.44
C THR A 115 -8.24 -22.61 -6.57
N GLU A 116 -9.42 -21.99 -6.45
CA GLU A 116 -9.99 -21.16 -7.49
C GLU A 116 -9.30 -19.82 -7.60
N GLY A 117 -8.84 -19.47 -8.81
CA GLY A 117 -8.26 -18.17 -9.14
C GLY A 117 -6.93 -17.86 -8.45
N MET A 118 -6.22 -18.86 -7.94
CA MET A 118 -4.96 -18.68 -7.24
C MET A 118 -3.80 -18.39 -8.20
N SER A 119 -2.86 -17.60 -7.69
CA SER A 119 -1.58 -17.28 -8.32
C SER A 119 -0.48 -17.37 -7.24
N PRO A 120 0.81 -17.42 -7.60
CA PRO A 120 1.89 -17.48 -6.60
C PRO A 120 1.81 -16.36 -5.55
N GLY A 121 1.46 -15.14 -5.96
CA GLY A 121 1.27 -14.02 -5.04
C GLY A 121 0.08 -14.20 -4.08
N LEU A 122 -1.04 -14.77 -4.58
CA LEU A 122 -2.21 -15.08 -3.75
C LEU A 122 -1.97 -16.28 -2.84
N GLU A 123 -1.20 -17.27 -3.27
CA GLU A 123 -0.78 -18.42 -2.44
C GLU A 123 0.12 -17.94 -1.30
N TRP A 124 1.10 -17.08 -1.61
CA TRP A 124 1.91 -16.43 -0.59
C TRP A 124 1.05 -15.67 0.43
N PHE A 125 0.12 -14.85 -0.06
CA PHE A 125 -0.74 -14.04 0.81
C PHE A 125 -1.65 -14.92 1.68
N ALA A 126 -2.26 -15.97 1.12
CA ALA A 126 -3.07 -16.93 1.85
C ALA A 126 -2.32 -17.59 3.01
N GLY A 127 -1.04 -17.92 2.81
CA GLY A 127 -0.18 -18.51 3.84
C GLY A 127 0.26 -17.53 4.94
N GLN A 128 0.18 -16.23 4.70
CA GLN A 128 0.57 -15.19 5.67
C GLN A 128 -0.61 -14.52 6.38
N SER A 129 -1.82 -14.63 5.84
CA SER A 129 -3.02 -13.92 6.27
C SER A 129 -4.15 -14.88 6.60
N ASN A 130 -5.32 -14.34 7.03
CA ASN A 130 -6.56 -15.10 7.26
C ASN A 130 -6.34 -16.40 8.05
N ARG A 131 -5.62 -16.33 9.16
CA ARG A 131 -5.21 -17.49 9.98
C ARG A 131 -6.39 -18.31 10.54
N GLU A 132 -7.56 -17.67 10.65
CA GLU A 132 -8.80 -18.32 11.12
C GLU A 132 -9.52 -19.07 9.99
N GLY A 133 -9.05 -19.00 8.75
CA GLY A 133 -9.64 -19.64 7.59
C GLY A 133 -11.03 -19.10 7.25
N PHE A 134 -11.24 -17.80 7.46
CA PHE A 134 -12.51 -17.13 7.16
C PHE A 134 -12.88 -17.28 5.68
N ARG A 135 -14.16 -17.58 5.40
CA ARG A 135 -14.68 -17.85 4.04
C ARG A 135 -15.99 -17.12 3.74
N GLY A 136 -16.43 -16.24 4.62
CA GLY A 136 -17.67 -15.47 4.49
C GLY A 136 -17.57 -14.32 3.48
N SER A 137 -18.57 -13.49 3.45
CA SER A 137 -18.68 -12.29 2.65
C SER A 137 -17.83 -11.13 3.19
N ILE A 138 -17.64 -10.08 2.37
CA ILE A 138 -16.97 -8.84 2.79
C ILE A 138 -17.70 -8.22 3.97
N GLY A 139 -19.05 -8.12 3.92
CA GLY A 139 -19.84 -7.54 5.00
C GLY A 139 -19.76 -8.32 6.32
N GLU A 140 -19.55 -9.65 6.28
CA GLU A 140 -19.29 -10.45 7.48
C GLU A 140 -17.89 -10.23 8.02
N ALA A 141 -16.89 -10.10 7.15
CA ALA A 141 -15.52 -9.81 7.55
C ALA A 141 -15.36 -8.41 8.18
N LEU A 142 -16.18 -7.44 7.75
CA LEU A 142 -16.17 -6.07 8.29
C LEU A 142 -16.67 -5.98 9.73
N VAL A 143 -17.38 -6.97 10.24
CA VAL A 143 -17.86 -6.96 11.63
C VAL A 143 -16.69 -6.90 12.62
N GLY A 144 -16.55 -5.76 13.30
CA GLY A 144 -15.46 -5.52 14.24
C GLY A 144 -14.08 -5.33 13.59
N ALA A 145 -14.00 -5.07 12.29
CA ALA A 145 -12.75 -4.71 11.61
C ALA A 145 -12.35 -3.25 11.94
N ASP A 146 -11.05 -3.00 12.06
CA ASP A 146 -10.49 -1.68 12.37
C ASP A 146 -10.17 -0.86 11.13
N LEU A 147 -9.76 -1.54 10.04
CA LEU A 147 -9.42 -0.92 8.78
C LEU A 147 -10.09 -1.66 7.62
N PHE A 148 -10.86 -0.93 6.82
CA PHE A 148 -11.22 -1.33 5.46
C PHE A 148 -10.21 -0.73 4.49
N LEU A 149 -9.57 -1.56 3.67
CA LEU A 149 -8.66 -1.15 2.61
C LEU A 149 -9.17 -1.64 1.26
N GLY A 150 -9.74 -0.73 0.48
CA GLY A 150 -10.29 -0.98 -0.85
C GLY A 150 -9.28 -0.61 -1.94
N LEU A 151 -8.98 -1.56 -2.82
CA LEU A 151 -8.08 -1.44 -3.97
C LEU A 151 -8.68 -2.18 -5.18
N SER A 152 -9.99 -2.06 -5.37
CA SER A 152 -10.72 -2.92 -6.29
C SER A 152 -11.57 -2.16 -7.31
N ARG A 153 -12.83 -1.99 -7.04
CA ARG A 153 -13.82 -1.37 -7.94
C ARG A 153 -14.85 -0.56 -7.14
N PRO A 154 -15.56 0.36 -7.81
CA PRO A 154 -16.60 1.16 -7.15
C PRO A 154 -17.69 0.32 -6.47
N ARG A 155 -18.25 0.86 -5.38
CA ARG A 155 -19.49 0.38 -4.73
C ARG A 155 -19.40 -1.10 -4.29
N VAL A 156 -18.33 -1.47 -3.65
CA VAL A 156 -18.10 -2.86 -3.18
C VAL A 156 -18.67 -3.08 -1.79
N VAL A 157 -18.79 -2.01 -1.00
CA VAL A 157 -19.34 -2.03 0.35
C VAL A 157 -20.40 -0.95 0.54
N THR A 158 -21.28 -1.15 1.51
CA THR A 158 -22.37 -0.22 1.86
C THR A 158 -22.07 0.49 3.18
N ALA A 159 -22.79 1.61 3.45
CA ALA A 159 -22.66 2.33 4.71
C ALA A 159 -23.09 1.47 5.92
N GLU A 160 -24.09 0.61 5.74
CA GLU A 160 -24.56 -0.33 6.78
C GLU A 160 -23.49 -1.38 7.11
N GLU A 161 -22.71 -1.84 6.12
CA GLU A 161 -21.60 -2.75 6.36
C GLU A 161 -20.46 -2.06 7.10
N ILE A 162 -20.10 -0.83 6.70
CA ILE A 162 -19.09 -0.01 7.40
C ILE A 162 -19.53 0.30 8.84
N ALA A 163 -20.81 0.55 9.09
CA ALA A 163 -21.32 0.81 10.43
C ALA A 163 -21.17 -0.38 11.39
N ARG A 164 -20.85 -1.59 10.89
CA ARG A 164 -20.59 -2.79 11.70
C ARG A 164 -19.12 -2.97 12.06
N MET A 165 -18.24 -2.10 11.57
CA MET A 165 -16.83 -2.09 11.93
C MET A 165 -16.62 -1.73 13.41
N ALA A 166 -15.40 -1.87 13.88
CA ALA A 166 -15.02 -1.49 15.24
C ALA A 166 -15.22 0.02 15.49
N PRO A 167 -15.38 0.46 16.74
CA PRO A 167 -15.29 1.88 17.08
C PRO A 167 -14.00 2.50 16.54
N ASP A 168 -14.06 3.76 16.16
CA ASP A 168 -12.93 4.49 15.56
C ASP A 168 -12.31 3.78 14.34
N ALA A 169 -13.15 3.15 13.51
CA ALA A 169 -12.71 2.47 12.31
C ALA A 169 -12.15 3.44 11.26
N MET A 170 -11.24 2.94 10.45
CA MET A 170 -10.63 3.64 9.31
C MET A 170 -11.11 3.03 8.00
N VAL A 171 -11.42 3.87 7.02
CA VAL A 171 -11.87 3.48 5.67
C VAL A 171 -10.93 4.11 4.65
N PHE A 172 -10.11 3.29 3.99
CA PHE A 172 -9.25 3.68 2.89
C PHE A 172 -9.82 3.09 1.60
N ALA A 173 -10.57 3.91 0.83
CA ALA A 173 -11.28 3.49 -0.37
C ALA A 173 -10.60 4.10 -1.60
N LEU A 174 -9.76 3.32 -2.29
CA LEU A 174 -8.76 3.82 -3.24
C LEU A 174 -9.08 3.54 -4.72
N ALA A 175 -10.21 2.90 -5.02
CA ALA A 175 -10.61 2.69 -6.41
C ALA A 175 -10.81 4.04 -7.14
N ASN A 176 -10.35 4.09 -8.39
CA ASN A 176 -10.44 5.26 -9.26
C ASN A 176 -11.25 4.93 -10.52
N PRO A 177 -12.06 5.88 -11.05
CA PRO A 177 -12.29 7.25 -10.55
C PRO A 177 -13.31 7.35 -9.41
N GLU A 178 -14.04 6.30 -9.11
CA GLU A 178 -15.05 6.23 -8.04
C GLU A 178 -14.57 5.21 -6.98
N PRO A 179 -14.52 5.60 -5.68
CA PRO A 179 -14.05 4.71 -4.63
C PRO A 179 -15.03 3.57 -4.33
N GLU A 180 -14.58 2.56 -3.56
CA GLU A 180 -15.39 1.43 -3.11
C GLU A 180 -16.62 1.85 -2.31
N ILE A 181 -16.53 2.98 -1.64
CA ILE A 181 -17.63 3.70 -0.99
C ILE A 181 -17.32 5.20 -1.01
N MET A 182 -18.34 6.01 -1.32
CA MET A 182 -18.18 7.47 -1.30
C MET A 182 -18.00 7.98 0.12
N PRO A 183 -17.01 8.88 0.37
CA PRO A 183 -16.73 9.41 1.71
C PRO A 183 -17.95 10.02 2.40
N ASP A 184 -18.81 10.71 1.67
CA ASP A 184 -20.00 11.36 2.23
C ASP A 184 -21.01 10.35 2.83
N LEU A 185 -21.01 9.09 2.36
CA LEU A 185 -21.88 8.04 2.86
C LEU A 185 -21.42 7.48 4.21
N VAL A 186 -20.14 7.65 4.55
CA VAL A 186 -19.53 7.08 5.77
C VAL A 186 -19.04 8.18 6.74
N ARG A 187 -19.26 9.44 6.41
CA ARG A 187 -18.97 10.56 7.31
C ARG A 187 -19.78 10.43 8.60
N GLY A 188 -19.08 10.45 9.73
CA GLY A 188 -19.68 10.22 11.05
C GLY A 188 -19.99 8.77 11.40
N ILE A 189 -19.69 7.82 10.50
CA ILE A 189 -19.73 6.38 10.74
C ILE A 189 -18.30 5.85 10.99
N ALA A 190 -17.40 6.06 10.04
CA ALA A 190 -15.97 5.81 10.23
C ALA A 190 -15.31 7.08 10.80
N ARG A 191 -14.29 6.91 11.62
CA ARG A 191 -13.55 8.03 12.18
C ARG A 191 -12.64 8.68 11.16
N ILE A 192 -11.89 7.88 10.41
CA ILE A 192 -10.97 8.36 9.37
C ILE A 192 -11.41 7.80 8.03
N VAL A 193 -11.57 8.68 7.05
CA VAL A 193 -11.86 8.29 5.67
C VAL A 193 -10.78 8.87 4.76
N ALA A 194 -10.17 8.01 3.93
CA ALA A 194 -9.16 8.38 2.96
C ALA A 194 -9.50 7.80 1.59
N THR A 195 -9.15 8.52 0.52
CA THR A 195 -9.38 8.09 -0.87
C THR A 195 -8.19 8.44 -1.76
N GLY A 196 -8.16 7.91 -2.98
CA GLY A 196 -7.22 8.36 -4.01
C GLY A 196 -7.55 9.73 -4.62
N ARG A 197 -8.73 10.28 -4.33
CA ARG A 197 -9.25 11.51 -4.96
C ARG A 197 -8.71 12.76 -4.26
N SER A 198 -8.40 13.79 -5.04
CA SER A 198 -7.89 15.07 -4.56
C SER A 198 -8.98 16.05 -4.05
N ASP A 199 -10.25 15.73 -4.30
CA ASP A 199 -11.38 16.54 -3.88
C ASP A 199 -11.95 16.15 -2.49
N PHE A 200 -11.33 15.19 -1.82
CA PHE A 200 -11.64 14.78 -0.45
C PHE A 200 -10.41 14.92 0.46
N PRO A 201 -10.60 15.05 1.78
CA PRO A 201 -9.53 14.97 2.76
C PRO A 201 -8.74 13.65 2.68
N ASN A 202 -7.54 13.62 3.24
CA ASN A 202 -6.71 12.42 3.35
C ASN A 202 -6.45 11.73 2.00
N GLN A 203 -6.03 12.50 1.00
CA GLN A 203 -5.70 11.92 -0.30
C GLN A 203 -4.53 10.95 -0.17
N ILE A 204 -4.77 9.66 -0.44
CA ILE A 204 -3.73 8.66 -0.62
C ILE A 204 -3.27 8.71 -2.08
N ASN A 205 -2.10 9.33 -2.29
CA ASN A 205 -1.53 9.52 -3.60
C ASN A 205 -0.06 9.07 -3.59
N ASN A 206 0.28 8.08 -4.43
CA ASN A 206 1.63 7.51 -4.57
C ASN A 206 2.72 8.55 -4.85
N VAL A 207 2.37 9.70 -5.44
CA VAL A 207 3.31 10.81 -5.68
C VAL A 207 4.04 11.29 -4.41
N LEU A 208 3.47 11.10 -3.21
CA LEU A 208 4.15 11.41 -1.96
C LEU A 208 5.42 10.56 -1.73
N CYS A 209 5.50 9.39 -2.35
CA CYS A 209 6.68 8.54 -2.32
C CYS A 209 7.81 9.11 -3.21
N PHE A 210 7.44 9.85 -4.27
CA PHE A 210 8.35 10.34 -5.29
C PHE A 210 8.51 11.87 -5.25
N PRO A 211 9.66 12.39 -5.60
CA PRO A 211 10.91 11.73 -6.03
C PRO A 211 11.79 11.26 -4.85
N GLY A 212 11.35 11.46 -3.59
CA GLY A 212 12.17 11.24 -2.40
C GLY A 212 12.77 9.84 -2.31
N LEU A 213 11.99 8.79 -2.58
CA LEU A 213 12.44 7.41 -2.52
C LEU A 213 13.64 7.14 -3.43
N PHE A 214 13.52 7.52 -4.71
CA PHE A 214 14.62 7.37 -5.67
C PHE A 214 15.80 8.29 -5.35
N ARG A 215 15.55 9.50 -4.88
CA ARG A 215 16.63 10.40 -4.49
C ARG A 215 17.47 9.78 -3.37
N GLY A 216 16.82 9.24 -2.33
CA GLY A 216 17.52 8.56 -1.24
C GLY A 216 18.30 7.33 -1.70
N ALA A 217 17.68 6.47 -2.53
CA ALA A 217 18.35 5.28 -3.06
C ALA A 217 19.56 5.62 -3.93
N LEU A 218 19.45 6.64 -4.80
CA LEU A 218 20.54 7.08 -5.67
C LEU A 218 21.67 7.76 -4.90
N ASP A 219 21.39 8.51 -3.84
CA ASP A 219 22.40 9.20 -3.03
C ASP A 219 23.39 8.23 -2.35
N VAL A 220 22.94 7.01 -2.09
CA VAL A 220 23.75 5.96 -1.46
C VAL A 220 24.11 4.83 -2.43
N ALA A 221 23.87 5.02 -3.72
CA ALA A 221 24.13 4.04 -4.77
C ALA A 221 23.52 2.65 -4.46
N ALA A 222 22.28 2.63 -3.96
CA ALA A 222 21.56 1.39 -3.65
C ALA A 222 21.40 0.54 -4.91
N LEU A 223 21.53 -0.77 -4.78
CA LEU A 223 21.27 -1.73 -5.87
C LEU A 223 19.79 -2.10 -5.97
N GLU A 224 19.06 -1.96 -4.84
CA GLU A 224 17.62 -2.26 -4.75
C GLU A 224 16.90 -1.30 -3.79
N ILE A 225 15.59 -1.29 -3.82
CA ILE A 225 14.74 -0.64 -2.83
C ILE A 225 14.13 -1.72 -1.96
N SER A 226 14.67 -1.89 -0.74
CA SER A 226 14.25 -2.93 0.20
C SER A 226 12.90 -2.63 0.86
N GLU A 227 12.33 -3.63 1.55
CA GLU A 227 11.09 -3.44 2.33
C GLU A 227 11.31 -2.45 3.48
N GLU A 228 12.47 -2.47 4.12
CA GLU A 228 12.85 -1.54 5.19
C GLU A 228 12.90 -0.10 4.68
N MET A 229 13.46 0.13 3.51
CA MET A 229 13.48 1.45 2.85
C MET A 229 12.07 1.96 2.55
N LYS A 230 11.15 1.09 2.13
CA LYS A 230 9.74 1.45 1.91
C LYS A 230 9.04 1.82 3.21
N ILE A 231 9.29 1.08 4.29
CA ILE A 231 8.75 1.40 5.62
C ILE A 231 9.35 2.71 6.14
N ALA A 232 10.65 2.95 5.97
CA ALA A 232 11.30 4.21 6.32
C ALA A 232 10.70 5.40 5.55
N ALA A 233 10.45 5.24 4.25
CA ALA A 233 9.76 6.24 3.44
C ALA A 233 8.34 6.53 3.97
N ALA A 234 7.56 5.50 4.30
CA ALA A 234 6.22 5.66 4.86
C ALA A 234 6.23 6.42 6.20
N ARG A 235 7.19 6.11 7.09
CA ARG A 235 7.38 6.84 8.35
C ARG A 235 7.72 8.30 8.10
N ALA A 236 8.65 8.58 7.18
CA ALA A 236 9.06 9.94 6.86
C ALA A 236 7.90 10.79 6.29
N ILE A 237 7.05 10.19 5.46
CA ILE A 237 5.83 10.84 4.97
C ILE A 237 4.88 11.14 6.14
N ALA A 238 4.60 10.16 6.99
CA ALA A 238 3.72 10.32 8.14
C ALA A 238 4.22 11.40 9.12
N GLU A 239 5.51 11.37 9.46
CA GLU A 239 6.17 12.29 10.39
C GLU A 239 6.37 13.71 9.83
N THR A 240 6.04 13.94 8.55
CA THR A 240 6.00 15.31 8.00
C THR A 240 4.89 16.13 8.64
N ILE A 241 3.85 15.48 9.16
CA ILE A 241 2.79 16.14 9.93
C ILE A 241 3.17 16.04 11.42
N PRO A 242 3.36 17.17 12.14
CA PRO A 242 3.51 17.16 13.58
C PRO A 242 2.29 16.55 14.29
N ASP A 243 2.52 15.86 15.40
CA ASP A 243 1.45 15.13 16.11
C ASP A 243 0.30 16.05 16.59
N ASP A 244 0.61 17.31 16.90
CA ASP A 244 -0.36 18.32 17.31
C ASP A 244 -1.22 18.89 16.16
N GLN A 245 -0.87 18.58 14.91
CA GLN A 245 -1.62 18.95 13.71
C GLN A 245 -2.44 17.79 13.14
N LEU A 246 -2.24 16.57 13.66
CA LEU A 246 -3.00 15.41 13.21
C LEU A 246 -4.48 15.57 13.55
N SER A 247 -5.34 15.21 12.59
CA SER A 247 -6.79 15.16 12.77
C SER A 247 -7.41 14.08 11.90
N ASP A 248 -8.68 13.78 12.14
CA ASP A 248 -9.42 12.76 11.37
C ASP A 248 -9.43 13.08 9.85
N ASP A 249 -9.33 14.36 9.49
CA ASP A 249 -9.29 14.87 8.11
C ASP A 249 -7.87 15.26 7.64
N TYR A 250 -6.82 15.01 8.43
CA TYR A 250 -5.44 15.35 8.07
C TYR A 250 -4.44 14.32 8.61
N ILE A 251 -4.36 13.15 7.93
CA ILE A 251 -3.43 12.06 8.24
C ILE A 251 -2.27 11.95 7.23
N LEU A 252 -2.36 12.63 6.11
CA LEU A 252 -1.33 12.67 5.06
C LEU A 252 -1.01 14.11 4.68
N PRO A 253 0.28 14.45 4.44
CA PRO A 253 0.65 15.77 3.99
C PRO A 253 0.14 16.06 2.58
N SER A 254 -0.01 17.33 2.25
CA SER A 254 -0.32 17.74 0.88
C SER A 254 0.77 17.23 -0.09
N VAL A 255 0.38 16.79 -1.27
CA VAL A 255 1.31 16.40 -2.36
C VAL A 255 2.22 17.57 -2.80
N PHE A 256 1.87 18.79 -2.45
CA PHE A 256 2.67 20.00 -2.71
C PHE A 256 3.57 20.40 -1.54
N ASN A 257 3.60 19.64 -0.45
CA ASN A 257 4.47 19.95 0.69
C ASN A 257 5.95 19.72 0.30
N PRO A 258 6.80 20.77 0.25
CA PRO A 258 8.17 20.68 -0.23
C PRO A 258 9.11 19.92 0.73
N GLU A 259 8.70 19.68 1.97
CA GLU A 259 9.51 18.92 2.93
C GLU A 259 9.47 17.42 2.68
N VAL A 260 8.36 16.89 2.13
CA VAL A 260 8.16 15.45 1.94
C VAL A 260 9.31 14.81 1.16
N PRO A 261 9.68 15.28 -0.04
CA PRO A 261 10.74 14.64 -0.81
C PRO A 261 12.09 14.60 -0.07
N THR A 262 12.42 15.68 0.67
CA THR A 262 13.69 15.76 1.41
C THR A 262 13.70 14.81 2.60
N ARG A 263 12.60 14.73 3.35
CA ARG A 263 12.46 13.82 4.49
C ARG A 263 12.50 12.36 4.06
N VAL A 264 11.77 12.02 2.99
CA VAL A 264 11.75 10.66 2.41
C VAL A 264 13.14 10.28 1.93
N ALA A 265 13.82 11.14 1.16
CA ALA A 265 15.16 10.85 0.65
C ALA A 265 16.16 10.57 1.79
N LYS A 266 16.14 11.41 2.82
CA LYS A 266 17.00 11.21 3.98
C LYS A 266 16.70 9.87 4.70
N ALA A 267 15.44 9.56 4.97
CA ALA A 267 15.06 8.34 5.69
C ALA A 267 15.46 7.07 4.90
N VAL A 268 15.27 7.09 3.59
CA VAL A 268 15.65 5.98 2.70
C VAL A 268 17.18 5.79 2.66
N ALA A 269 17.94 6.89 2.55
CA ALA A 269 19.41 6.82 2.57
C ALA A 269 19.96 6.33 3.92
N ASP A 270 19.40 6.81 5.03
CA ASP A 270 19.80 6.42 6.39
C ASP A 270 19.55 4.91 6.66
N GLU A 271 18.54 4.30 6.01
CA GLU A 271 18.21 2.88 6.20
C GLU A 271 19.27 1.94 5.61
N ILE A 272 19.82 2.26 4.44
CA ILE A 272 20.93 1.48 3.87
C ILE A 272 22.17 1.54 4.76
N GLY A 273 22.49 2.71 5.33
CA GLY A 273 23.62 2.84 6.26
C GLY A 273 23.53 1.93 7.48
N ARG A 274 22.31 1.51 7.86
CA ARG A 274 22.11 0.55 8.96
C ARG A 274 22.27 -0.91 8.52
N ALA A 275 21.98 -1.23 7.26
CA ALA A 275 22.08 -2.58 6.72
C ALA A 275 23.53 -3.01 6.43
N HIS A 276 24.47 -2.07 6.38
CA HIS A 276 25.89 -2.32 6.11
C HIS A 276 26.79 -2.17 7.33
N VAL A 277 26.24 -2.01 8.54
CA VAL A 277 26.94 -2.06 9.84
C VAL A 277 26.54 -3.34 10.57
#